data_d93804033e2a93b1de5e0216f31fdc56
#
_entry.id   d93804033e2a93b1de5e0216f31fdc56
#
_cell.length_a   1.000
_cell.length_b   1.000
_cell.length_c   1.000
_cell.angle_alpha   90.00
_cell.angle_beta   90.00
_cell.angle_gamma   90.00
#
_symmetry.space_group_name_H-M   'P 1'
#
loop_
_entity.id
_entity.type
_entity.pdbx_description
1 polymer ?
#
loop_
_entity_poly.entity_id
_entity_poly.type
_entity_poly.pdbx_seq_one_letter_code
_entity_poly.pdbx_strand_id
1 'polypeptide(L)'
;MDIKSLYRLLLKRGWIVVLVAASACAGAVVSSKLQTPMFRSTVKLLVRPARYDFGLTEAGKLLMGQLSLRLQAPSLAEEVIGQRGLMVTAQTLLRRARVGTEEGKYVIQLSVDDPDAGTARAVADTWAKTFADRYNSRNKDIDPRDRISVEIYDAASPAELDRPRTRLNALAGTLLGLIVGGLVAVALEYLDDSLKNAEDVERHVGLTTLGAIPSSSR
;
A
#
# COMPACT_ATOMS: atom_id res chain seq x y z
N MET A 1 8.94 -27.32 -24.28
CA MET A 1 10.24 -26.83 -23.79
C MET A 1 10.70 -27.75 -22.69
N ASP A 2 11.82 -28.42 -22.85
CA ASP A 2 12.37 -29.28 -21.80
C ASP A 2 13.06 -28.47 -20.72
N ILE A 3 12.98 -28.94 -19.48
CA ILE A 3 13.62 -28.28 -18.29
C ILE A 3 15.12 -28.04 -18.54
N LYS A 4 15.78 -28.92 -19.30
CA LYS A 4 17.19 -28.79 -19.72
C LYS A 4 17.44 -27.59 -20.66
N SER A 5 16.49 -27.26 -21.52
CA SER A 5 16.58 -26.09 -22.41
C SER A 5 16.44 -24.77 -21.67
N LEU A 6 15.53 -24.73 -20.67
CA LEU A 6 15.36 -23.58 -19.76
C LEU A 6 16.63 -23.30 -18.94
N TYR A 7 17.29 -24.33 -18.44
CA TYR A 7 18.55 -24.18 -17.68
C TYR A 7 19.68 -23.62 -18.55
N ARG A 8 19.83 -24.12 -19.79
CA ARG A 8 20.84 -23.59 -20.76
C ARG A 8 20.54 -22.12 -21.12
N LEU A 9 19.27 -21.77 -21.29
CA LEU A 9 18.86 -20.41 -21.59
C LEU A 9 19.21 -19.46 -20.44
N LEU A 10 18.95 -19.88 -19.19
CA LEU A 10 19.33 -19.09 -18.01
C LEU A 10 20.83 -18.90 -17.86
N LEU A 11 21.65 -19.92 -18.17
CA LEU A 11 23.11 -19.78 -18.15
C LEU A 11 23.63 -18.86 -19.27
N LYS A 12 23.03 -18.92 -20.47
CA LYS A 12 23.48 -18.15 -21.65
C LYS A 12 23.00 -16.68 -21.61
N ARG A 13 21.74 -16.45 -21.21
CA ARG A 13 21.08 -15.12 -21.27
C ARG A 13 20.60 -14.59 -19.90
N GLY A 14 20.94 -15.28 -18.81
CA GLY A 14 20.55 -14.88 -17.46
C GLY A 14 21.07 -13.49 -17.07
N TRP A 15 22.21 -13.06 -17.63
CA TRP A 15 22.71 -11.71 -17.41
C TRP A 15 21.74 -10.63 -17.90
N ILE A 16 20.96 -10.90 -18.99
CA ILE A 16 19.93 -9.99 -19.51
C ILE A 16 18.79 -9.88 -18.49
N VAL A 17 18.37 -11.02 -17.94
CA VAL A 17 17.30 -11.05 -16.90
C VAL A 17 17.73 -10.23 -15.69
N VAL A 18 18.98 -10.43 -15.23
CA VAL A 18 19.54 -9.67 -14.10
C VAL A 18 19.64 -8.18 -14.41
N LEU A 19 20.07 -7.81 -15.61
CA LEU A 19 20.20 -6.42 -16.03
C LEU A 19 18.84 -5.73 -16.08
N VAL A 20 17.83 -6.38 -16.68
CA VAL A 20 16.46 -5.85 -16.75
C VAL A 20 15.87 -5.73 -15.35
N ALA A 21 16.06 -6.73 -14.48
CA ALA A 21 15.58 -6.69 -13.10
C ALA A 21 16.26 -5.58 -12.29
N ALA A 22 17.58 -5.41 -12.45
CA ALA A 22 18.33 -4.34 -11.78
C ALA A 22 17.88 -2.95 -12.25
N SER A 23 17.66 -2.78 -13.56
CA SER A 23 17.16 -1.52 -14.13
C SER A 23 15.75 -1.19 -13.66
N ALA A 24 14.86 -2.19 -13.61
CA ALA A 24 13.50 -2.03 -13.08
C ALA A 24 13.50 -1.70 -11.58
N CYS A 25 14.35 -2.35 -10.79
CA CYS A 25 14.55 -2.05 -9.38
C CYS A 25 15.05 -0.60 -9.19
N ALA A 26 16.07 -0.20 -9.92
CA ALA A 26 16.62 1.16 -9.86
C ALA A 26 15.56 2.20 -10.24
N GLY A 27 14.80 1.98 -11.32
CA GLY A 27 13.69 2.83 -11.72
C GLY A 27 12.60 2.95 -10.66
N ALA A 28 12.23 1.85 -10.01
CA ALA A 28 11.25 1.83 -8.92
C ALA A 28 11.73 2.63 -7.69
N VAL A 29 13.02 2.51 -7.34
CA VAL A 29 13.62 3.26 -6.22
C VAL A 29 13.68 4.75 -6.53
N VAL A 30 14.13 5.12 -7.73
CA VAL A 30 14.19 6.53 -8.17
C VAL A 30 12.79 7.14 -8.19
N SER A 31 11.82 6.48 -8.82
CA SER A 31 10.43 6.91 -8.83
C SER A 31 9.87 7.08 -7.42
N SER A 32 10.17 6.14 -6.52
CA SER A 32 9.74 6.20 -5.13
C SER A 32 10.33 7.40 -4.38
N LYS A 33 11.60 7.76 -4.61
CA LYS A 33 12.24 8.92 -3.98
C LYS A 33 11.74 10.27 -4.51
N LEU A 34 11.21 10.30 -5.75
CA LEU A 34 10.62 11.50 -6.34
C LEU A 34 9.18 11.77 -5.84
N GLN A 35 8.54 10.80 -5.19
CA GLN A 35 7.22 10.97 -4.61
C GLN A 35 7.28 11.83 -3.35
N THR A 36 6.28 12.70 -3.17
CA THR A 36 6.14 13.49 -1.95
C THR A 36 5.95 12.56 -0.75
N PRO A 37 6.77 12.69 0.31
CA PRO A 37 6.59 11.91 1.52
C PRO A 37 5.24 12.23 2.18
N MET A 38 4.57 11.21 2.69
CA MET A 38 3.31 11.34 3.42
C MET A 38 3.47 10.67 4.78
N PHE A 39 3.24 11.43 5.82
CA PHE A 39 3.30 10.97 7.20
C PHE A 39 1.91 10.67 7.70
N ARG A 40 1.76 9.58 8.43
CA ARG A 40 0.50 9.13 9.02
C ARG A 40 0.54 9.23 10.51
N SER A 41 -0.49 9.86 11.09
CA SER A 41 -0.79 9.81 12.51
C SER A 41 -2.15 9.16 12.73
N THR A 42 -2.25 8.31 13.74
CA THR A 42 -3.47 7.57 14.06
C THR A 42 -3.90 7.88 15.49
N VAL A 43 -5.18 8.17 15.65
CA VAL A 43 -5.84 8.35 16.95
C VAL A 43 -6.92 7.29 17.10
N LYS A 44 -7.13 6.79 18.32
CA LYS A 44 -8.14 5.79 18.62
C LYS A 44 -9.21 6.36 19.51
N LEU A 45 -10.45 6.20 19.11
CA LEU A 45 -11.65 6.60 19.83
C LEU A 45 -12.36 5.36 20.36
N LEU A 46 -12.67 5.34 21.64
CA LEU A 46 -13.44 4.28 22.29
C LEU A 46 -14.91 4.70 22.38
N VAL A 47 -15.79 3.86 21.88
CA VAL A 47 -17.24 3.99 22.04
C VAL A 47 -17.63 3.24 23.29
N ARG A 48 -18.01 3.96 24.36
CA ARG A 48 -18.26 3.41 25.68
C ARG A 48 -19.72 3.49 26.06
N PRO A 49 -20.43 2.38 26.22
CA PRO A 49 -21.75 2.36 26.83
C PRO A 49 -21.65 2.61 28.34
N ALA A 50 -22.65 3.28 28.93
CA ALA A 50 -22.68 3.57 30.37
C ALA A 50 -22.77 2.30 31.22
N ARG A 51 -23.42 1.26 30.71
CA ARG A 51 -23.56 -0.05 31.36
C ARG A 51 -23.31 -1.17 30.33
N TYR A 52 -22.81 -2.29 30.82
CA TYR A 52 -22.55 -3.49 29.99
C TYR A 52 -23.77 -4.43 30.08
N ASP A 53 -24.87 -4.06 29.43
CA ASP A 53 -25.96 -4.98 29.17
C ASP A 53 -26.02 -5.35 27.70
N PHE A 54 -26.75 -6.43 27.38
CA PHE A 54 -26.80 -6.93 26.02
C PHE A 54 -27.37 -5.91 25.02
N GLY A 55 -28.41 -5.14 25.44
CA GLY A 55 -29.05 -4.15 24.57
C GLY A 55 -28.15 -2.97 24.22
N LEU A 56 -27.46 -2.38 25.19
CA LEU A 56 -26.53 -1.27 24.98
C LEU A 56 -25.25 -1.74 24.26
N THR A 57 -24.80 -2.96 24.52
CA THR A 57 -23.66 -3.56 23.84
C THR A 57 -23.95 -3.72 22.35
N GLU A 58 -25.11 -4.27 22.01
CA GLU A 58 -25.50 -4.43 20.60
C GLU A 58 -25.77 -3.10 19.90
N ALA A 59 -26.45 -2.17 20.61
CA ALA A 59 -26.63 -0.82 20.11
C ALA A 59 -25.30 -0.10 19.85
N GLY A 60 -24.29 -0.30 20.71
CA GLY A 60 -22.93 0.21 20.51
C GLY A 60 -22.29 -0.28 19.22
N LYS A 61 -22.41 -1.57 18.92
CA LYS A 61 -21.90 -2.14 17.66
C LYS A 61 -22.59 -1.55 16.44
N LEU A 62 -23.91 -1.46 16.45
CA LEU A 62 -24.69 -0.87 15.35
C LEU A 62 -24.35 0.61 15.13
N LEU A 63 -24.07 1.34 16.23
CA LEU A 63 -23.66 2.74 16.14
C LEU A 63 -22.26 2.95 15.59
N MET A 64 -21.36 1.97 15.70
CA MET A 64 -19.97 2.09 15.19
C MET A 64 -19.92 2.51 13.72
N GLY A 65 -20.73 1.87 12.86
CA GLY A 65 -20.84 2.23 11.46
C GLY A 65 -21.34 3.67 11.26
N GLN A 66 -22.38 4.08 12.00
CA GLN A 66 -22.90 5.44 11.92
C GLN A 66 -21.91 6.49 12.45
N LEU A 67 -21.19 6.18 13.53
CA LEU A 67 -20.17 7.06 14.08
C LEU A 67 -19.00 7.24 13.13
N SER A 68 -18.57 6.19 12.45
CA SER A 68 -17.52 6.27 11.42
C SER A 68 -17.92 7.15 10.25
N LEU A 69 -19.18 7.09 9.81
CA LEU A 69 -19.71 8.00 8.77
C LEU A 69 -19.77 9.45 9.27
N ARG A 70 -20.21 9.67 10.50
CA ARG A 70 -20.24 11.03 11.10
C ARG A 70 -18.84 11.61 11.28
N LEU A 71 -17.87 10.78 11.60
CA LEU A 71 -16.48 11.19 11.70
C LEU A 71 -15.90 11.67 10.33
N GLN A 72 -16.44 11.15 9.23
CA GLN A 72 -16.11 11.56 7.86
C GLN A 72 -17.04 12.66 7.30
N ALA A 73 -17.86 13.29 8.14
CA ALA A 73 -18.76 14.34 7.66
C ALA A 73 -17.97 15.58 7.18
N PRO A 74 -18.31 16.15 6.01
CA PRO A 74 -17.65 17.36 5.51
C PRO A 74 -17.69 18.53 6.49
N SER A 75 -18.81 18.72 7.21
CA SER A 75 -18.96 19.77 8.21
C SER A 75 -17.98 19.66 9.39
N LEU A 76 -17.57 18.44 9.75
CA LEU A 76 -16.56 18.23 10.79
C LEU A 76 -15.14 18.51 10.24
N ALA A 77 -14.89 18.13 8.99
CA ALA A 77 -13.62 18.45 8.33
C ALA A 77 -13.44 19.99 8.17
N GLU A 78 -14.49 20.72 7.82
CA GLU A 78 -14.48 22.19 7.75
C GLU A 78 -14.16 22.83 9.10
N GLU A 79 -14.76 22.31 10.17
CA GLU A 79 -14.49 22.80 11.53
C GLU A 79 -13.03 22.58 11.94
N VAL A 80 -12.46 21.40 11.64
CA VAL A 80 -11.04 21.09 11.89
C VAL A 80 -10.12 21.99 11.05
N ILE A 81 -10.46 22.23 9.78
CA ILE A 81 -9.75 23.16 8.89
C ILE A 81 -9.72 24.58 9.51
N GLY A 82 -10.86 25.05 9.98
CA GLY A 82 -10.98 26.37 10.63
C GLY A 82 -10.17 26.46 11.90
N GLN A 83 -10.26 25.46 12.80
CA GLN A 83 -9.52 25.42 14.05
C GLN A 83 -8.00 25.36 13.87
N ARG A 84 -7.53 24.71 12.80
CA ARG A 84 -6.10 24.55 12.52
C ARG A 84 -5.54 25.54 11.49
N GLY A 85 -6.40 26.38 10.90
CA GLY A 85 -5.98 27.35 9.88
C GLY A 85 -5.40 26.71 8.61
N LEU A 86 -5.94 25.53 8.20
CA LEU A 86 -5.40 24.80 7.06
C LEU A 86 -5.88 25.42 5.74
N MET A 87 -4.98 25.54 4.77
CA MET A 87 -5.29 26.03 3.41
C MET A 87 -5.69 24.87 2.47
N VAL A 88 -6.59 24.00 2.90
CA VAL A 88 -7.09 22.87 2.12
C VAL A 88 -8.61 22.84 2.13
N THR A 89 -9.22 22.18 1.15
CA THR A 89 -10.68 21.96 1.14
C THR A 89 -11.06 20.76 2.00
N ALA A 90 -12.31 20.75 2.50
CA ALA A 90 -12.84 19.62 3.24
C ALA A 90 -12.69 18.29 2.49
N GLN A 91 -12.95 18.28 1.18
CA GLN A 91 -12.78 17.10 0.34
C GLN A 91 -11.33 16.60 0.28
N THR A 92 -10.37 17.53 0.23
CA THR A 92 -8.94 17.16 0.23
C THR A 92 -8.55 16.57 1.55
N LEU A 93 -9.01 17.15 2.67
CA LEU A 93 -8.75 16.64 4.00
C LEU A 93 -9.39 15.26 4.21
N LEU A 94 -10.65 15.06 3.77
CA LEU A 94 -11.34 13.77 3.84
C LEU A 94 -10.63 12.68 3.03
N ARG A 95 -10.07 13.00 1.86
CA ARG A 95 -9.27 12.04 1.07
C ARG A 95 -7.97 11.63 1.76
N ARG A 96 -7.43 12.47 2.63
CA ARG A 96 -6.24 12.19 3.43
C ARG A 96 -6.56 11.49 4.75
N ALA A 97 -7.84 11.44 5.13
CA ALA A 97 -8.31 10.77 6.33
C ALA A 97 -8.81 9.37 6.01
N ARG A 98 -8.53 8.43 6.91
CA ARG A 98 -9.03 7.06 6.85
C ARG A 98 -9.64 6.70 8.18
N VAL A 99 -10.84 6.14 8.15
CA VAL A 99 -11.53 5.66 9.32
C VAL A 99 -11.66 4.16 9.24
N GLY A 100 -11.19 3.48 10.27
CA GLY A 100 -11.36 2.04 10.47
C GLY A 100 -12.11 1.77 11.76
N THR A 101 -12.80 0.64 11.85
CA THR A 101 -13.53 0.22 13.04
C THR A 101 -13.05 -1.16 13.49
N GLU A 102 -12.80 -1.31 14.81
CA GLU A 102 -12.57 -2.59 15.45
C GLU A 102 -13.80 -2.94 16.31
N GLU A 103 -14.82 -3.52 15.67
CA GLU A 103 -16.14 -3.75 16.32
C GLU A 103 -16.04 -4.57 17.60
N GLY A 104 -15.19 -5.59 17.62
CA GLY A 104 -14.99 -6.43 18.83
C GLY A 104 -14.39 -5.68 20.03
N LYS A 105 -13.82 -4.49 19.82
CA LYS A 105 -13.21 -3.67 20.87
C LYS A 105 -13.91 -2.33 21.08
N TYR A 106 -14.95 -2.03 20.31
CA TYR A 106 -15.63 -0.72 20.30
C TYR A 106 -14.69 0.46 20.02
N VAL A 107 -13.68 0.24 19.19
CA VAL A 107 -12.67 1.23 18.85
C VAL A 107 -12.85 1.71 17.40
N ILE A 108 -12.86 3.02 17.23
CA ILE A 108 -12.78 3.67 15.92
C ILE A 108 -11.38 4.25 15.78
N GLN A 109 -10.69 3.90 14.71
CA GLN A 109 -9.38 4.44 14.37
C GLN A 109 -9.53 5.52 13.31
N LEU A 110 -9.01 6.72 13.58
CA LEU A 110 -8.88 7.80 12.61
C LEU A 110 -7.40 7.97 12.29
N SER A 111 -7.02 7.76 11.04
CA SER A 111 -5.68 8.02 10.54
C SER A 111 -5.70 9.20 9.58
N VAL A 112 -4.77 10.12 9.74
CA VAL A 112 -4.62 11.31 8.89
C VAL A 112 -3.24 11.27 8.23
N ASP A 113 -3.22 11.42 6.90
CA ASP A 113 -2.01 11.48 6.08
C ASP A 113 -1.74 12.95 5.71
N ASP A 114 -0.52 13.45 5.98
CA ASP A 114 -0.10 14.81 5.58
C ASP A 114 1.39 14.83 5.20
N PRO A 115 1.84 15.73 4.28
CA PRO A 115 3.25 15.90 3.97
C PRO A 115 4.10 16.35 5.17
N ASP A 116 3.48 17.06 6.13
CA ASP A 116 4.14 17.47 7.37
C ASP A 116 3.71 16.59 8.55
N ALA A 117 4.69 15.98 9.21
CA ALA A 117 4.45 15.08 10.35
C ALA A 117 3.77 15.77 11.54
N GLY A 118 4.12 17.02 11.81
CA GLY A 118 3.51 17.82 12.88
C GLY A 118 2.04 18.11 12.59
N THR A 119 1.74 18.48 11.36
CA THR A 119 0.37 18.74 10.88
C THR A 119 -0.48 17.48 10.90
N ALA A 120 0.03 16.34 10.41
CA ALA A 120 -0.69 15.05 10.45
C ALA A 120 -1.17 14.71 11.87
N ARG A 121 -0.26 14.81 12.85
CA ARG A 121 -0.58 14.54 14.25
C ARG A 121 -1.57 15.54 14.83
N ALA A 122 -1.33 16.82 14.61
CA ALA A 122 -2.16 17.90 15.15
C ALA A 122 -3.59 17.87 14.59
N VAL A 123 -3.73 17.54 13.29
CA VAL A 123 -5.05 17.39 12.65
C VAL A 123 -5.77 16.16 13.19
N ALA A 124 -5.10 15.01 13.30
CA ALA A 124 -5.70 13.80 13.86
C ALA A 124 -6.22 14.02 15.29
N ASP A 125 -5.42 14.66 16.14
CA ASP A 125 -5.78 14.96 17.52
C ASP A 125 -6.94 15.95 17.61
N THR A 126 -6.91 17.04 16.85
CA THR A 126 -7.98 18.03 16.80
C THR A 126 -9.28 17.41 16.29
N TRP A 127 -9.21 16.60 15.25
CA TRP A 127 -10.38 15.94 14.67
C TRP A 127 -11.06 15.00 15.65
N ALA A 128 -10.28 14.19 16.35
CA ALA A 128 -10.80 13.28 17.36
C ALA A 128 -11.45 14.03 18.53
N LYS A 129 -10.81 15.12 19.02
CA LYS A 129 -11.35 15.96 20.09
C LYS A 129 -12.65 16.63 19.68
N THR A 130 -12.66 17.30 18.53
CA THR A 130 -13.86 17.99 18.02
C THR A 130 -15.02 17.02 17.84
N PHE A 131 -14.75 15.81 17.33
CA PHE A 131 -15.77 14.78 17.18
C PHE A 131 -16.32 14.30 18.52
N ALA A 132 -15.44 13.94 19.46
CA ALA A 132 -15.84 13.46 20.79
C ALA A 132 -16.64 14.51 21.54
N ASP A 133 -16.20 15.77 21.55
CA ASP A 133 -16.88 16.88 22.21
C ASP A 133 -18.26 17.14 21.58
N ARG A 134 -18.33 17.14 20.26
CA ARG A 134 -19.58 17.34 19.51
C ARG A 134 -20.59 16.21 19.76
N TYR A 135 -20.12 14.98 19.78
CA TYR A 135 -20.95 13.81 20.04
C TYR A 135 -21.47 13.81 21.48
N ASN A 136 -20.58 13.96 22.44
CA ASN A 136 -20.92 13.93 23.86
C ASN A 136 -21.81 15.11 24.26
N SER A 137 -21.60 16.30 23.67
CA SER A 137 -22.44 17.46 23.90
C SER A 137 -23.88 17.29 23.44
N ARG A 138 -24.07 16.62 22.27
CA ARG A 138 -25.42 16.32 21.75
C ARG A 138 -26.16 15.26 22.55
N ASN A 139 -25.46 14.44 23.29
CA ASN A 139 -26.01 13.34 24.06
C ASN A 139 -26.13 13.69 25.56
N LYS A 140 -25.94 14.96 25.96
CA LYS A 140 -26.00 15.40 27.35
C LYS A 140 -27.39 15.20 27.99
N ASP A 141 -28.45 15.30 27.18
CA ASP A 141 -29.85 15.18 27.63
C ASP A 141 -30.33 13.72 27.74
N ILE A 142 -29.52 12.74 27.29
CA ILE A 142 -29.81 11.32 27.45
C ILE A 142 -29.50 10.92 28.89
N ASP A 143 -30.36 10.06 29.47
CA ASP A 143 -30.13 9.51 30.81
C ASP A 143 -28.70 8.96 30.94
N PRO A 144 -27.95 9.34 31.98
CA PRO A 144 -26.58 8.85 32.18
C PRO A 144 -26.43 7.32 32.14
N ARG A 145 -27.49 6.57 32.48
CA ARG A 145 -27.48 5.09 32.48
C ARG A 145 -27.59 4.47 31.09
N ASP A 146 -28.15 5.22 30.12
CA ASP A 146 -28.39 4.75 28.75
C ASP A 146 -27.49 5.47 27.74
N ARG A 147 -26.64 6.36 28.23
CA ARG A 147 -25.74 7.16 27.40
C ARG A 147 -24.59 6.32 26.84
N ILE A 148 -24.33 6.49 25.55
CA ILE A 148 -23.10 6.03 24.91
C ILE A 148 -22.21 7.26 24.75
N SER A 149 -20.97 7.19 25.22
CA SER A 149 -19.98 8.25 25.11
C SER A 149 -18.87 7.85 24.12
N VAL A 150 -18.23 8.85 23.56
CA VAL A 150 -17.02 8.68 22.73
C VAL A 150 -15.87 9.34 23.48
N GLU A 151 -14.84 8.56 23.76
CA GLU A 151 -13.67 8.99 24.50
C GLU A 151 -12.41 8.77 23.65
N ILE A 152 -11.40 9.61 23.82
CA ILE A 152 -10.10 9.36 23.21
C ILE A 152 -9.41 8.28 24.01
N TYR A 153 -9.29 7.08 23.41
CA TYR A 153 -8.64 5.95 24.04
C TYR A 153 -7.10 6.07 23.93
N ASP A 154 -6.63 6.48 22.75
CA ASP A 154 -5.21 6.63 22.45
C ASP A 154 -5.04 7.94 21.70
N ALA A 155 -4.24 8.86 22.25
CA ALA A 155 -3.96 10.14 21.60
C ALA A 155 -3.27 9.93 20.25
N ALA A 156 -3.29 10.96 19.41
CA ALA A 156 -2.66 10.89 18.08
C ALA A 156 -1.20 10.44 18.20
N SER A 157 -0.90 9.29 17.56
CA SER A 157 0.45 8.72 17.55
C SER A 157 1.47 9.68 16.94
N PRO A 158 2.76 9.56 17.28
CA PRO A 158 3.81 10.20 16.48
C PRO A 158 3.60 9.84 15.01
N ALA A 159 3.67 10.85 14.14
CA ALA A 159 3.45 10.62 12.71
C ALA A 159 4.64 9.87 12.10
N GLU A 160 4.36 8.74 11.48
CA GLU A 160 5.35 7.89 10.82
C GLU A 160 5.22 7.99 9.30
N LEU A 161 6.33 7.79 8.60
CA LEU A 161 6.34 7.79 7.13
C LEU A 161 5.54 6.59 6.60
N ASP A 162 4.37 6.84 6.00
CA ASP A 162 3.53 5.79 5.38
C ASP A 162 3.87 5.58 3.89
N ARG A 163 4.20 6.66 3.19
CA ARG A 163 4.57 6.64 1.76
C ARG A 163 5.73 7.59 1.47
N PRO A 164 6.54 7.26 0.50
CA PRO A 164 6.56 6.05 -0.33
C PRO A 164 7.12 4.82 0.39
N ARG A 165 6.54 3.64 0.12
CA ARG A 165 7.04 2.36 0.62
C ARG A 165 8.17 1.86 -0.29
N THR A 166 9.30 2.53 -0.27
CA THR A 166 10.42 2.30 -1.19
C THR A 166 10.86 0.83 -1.25
N ARG A 167 10.90 0.12 -0.10
CA ARG A 167 11.26 -1.30 -0.06
C ARG A 167 10.27 -2.17 -0.82
N LEU A 168 8.97 -1.92 -0.66
CA LEU A 168 7.92 -2.65 -1.35
C LEU A 168 7.93 -2.35 -2.85
N ASN A 169 8.11 -1.08 -3.21
CA ASN A 169 8.20 -0.64 -4.60
C ASN A 169 9.42 -1.25 -5.31
N ALA A 170 10.59 -1.30 -4.64
CA ALA A 170 11.79 -1.94 -5.15
C ALA A 170 11.59 -3.44 -5.38
N LEU A 171 10.95 -4.13 -4.43
CA LEU A 171 10.65 -5.56 -4.53
C LEU A 171 9.69 -5.84 -5.70
N ALA A 172 8.62 -5.05 -5.82
CA ALA A 172 7.66 -5.15 -6.92
C ALA A 172 8.34 -4.88 -8.27
N GLY A 173 9.20 -3.84 -8.36
CA GLY A 173 9.98 -3.52 -9.54
C GLY A 173 10.94 -4.65 -9.95
N THR A 174 11.62 -5.26 -8.97
CA THR A 174 12.51 -6.40 -9.21
C THR A 174 11.74 -7.62 -9.74
N LEU A 175 10.61 -7.97 -9.12
CA LEU A 175 9.78 -9.09 -9.57
C LEU A 175 9.27 -8.87 -11.00
N LEU A 176 8.76 -7.68 -11.28
CA LEU A 176 8.31 -7.32 -12.62
C LEU A 176 9.46 -7.37 -13.63
N GLY A 177 10.64 -6.86 -13.25
CA GLY A 177 11.84 -6.89 -14.06
C GLY A 177 12.34 -8.31 -14.37
N LEU A 178 12.23 -9.24 -13.40
CA LEU A 178 12.53 -10.67 -13.61
C LEU A 178 11.59 -11.31 -14.63
N ILE A 179 10.29 -11.02 -14.52
CA ILE A 179 9.29 -11.53 -15.47
C ILE A 179 9.56 -11.00 -16.88
N VAL A 180 9.71 -9.69 -17.02
CA VAL A 180 9.98 -9.05 -18.32
C VAL A 180 11.32 -9.49 -18.88
N GLY A 181 12.38 -9.53 -18.05
CA GLY A 181 13.69 -10.00 -18.44
C GLY A 181 13.69 -11.46 -18.91
N GLY A 182 12.91 -12.32 -18.25
CA GLY A 182 12.69 -13.71 -18.66
C GLY A 182 12.01 -13.80 -20.02
N LEU A 183 10.96 -13.03 -20.24
CA LEU A 183 10.26 -12.98 -21.54
C LEU A 183 11.20 -12.49 -22.66
N VAL A 184 11.99 -11.45 -22.39
CA VAL A 184 12.98 -10.93 -23.35
C VAL A 184 14.05 -11.99 -23.64
N ALA A 185 14.55 -12.69 -22.62
CA ALA A 185 15.55 -13.75 -22.82
C ALA A 185 15.01 -14.90 -23.69
N VAL A 186 13.76 -15.30 -23.46
CA VAL A 186 13.07 -16.33 -24.28
C VAL A 186 12.84 -15.83 -25.69
N ALA A 187 12.37 -14.61 -25.88
CA ALA A 187 12.16 -14.02 -27.20
C ALA A 187 13.45 -13.93 -28.00
N LEU A 188 14.55 -13.49 -27.38
CA LEU A 188 15.86 -13.43 -28.02
C LEU A 188 16.42 -14.81 -28.37
N GLU A 189 16.11 -15.85 -27.58
CA GLU A 189 16.53 -17.23 -27.93
C GLU A 189 15.68 -17.79 -29.08
N TYR A 190 14.38 -17.45 -29.10
CA TYR A 190 13.49 -17.84 -30.21
C TYR A 190 13.87 -17.18 -31.53
N LEU A 191 14.41 -15.95 -31.49
CA LEU A 191 14.88 -15.21 -32.68
C LEU A 191 16.33 -15.54 -33.05
N ASP A 192 17.02 -16.39 -32.27
CA ASP A 192 18.41 -16.80 -32.53
C ASP A 192 18.42 -18.02 -33.48
N ASP A 193 18.24 -17.77 -34.77
CA ASP A 193 18.26 -18.78 -35.85
C ASP A 193 19.67 -19.33 -36.12
N SER A 194 20.65 -19.15 -35.24
CA SER A 194 22.01 -19.65 -35.48
C SER A 194 22.05 -21.16 -35.38
N LEU A 195 22.35 -21.82 -36.49
CA LEU A 195 22.60 -23.26 -36.63
C LEU A 195 23.85 -23.64 -35.80
N LYS A 196 23.65 -24.20 -34.59
CA LYS A 196 24.73 -24.49 -33.63
C LYS A 196 25.18 -25.95 -33.62
N ASN A 197 24.38 -26.86 -34.16
CA ASN A 197 24.63 -28.28 -34.15
C ASN A 197 24.49 -28.89 -35.55
N ALA A 198 25.24 -29.95 -35.82
CA ALA A 198 25.13 -30.72 -37.05
C ALA A 198 23.71 -31.26 -37.32
N GLU A 199 22.96 -31.59 -36.24
CA GLU A 199 21.56 -32.01 -36.32
C GLU A 199 20.62 -30.90 -36.81
N ASP A 200 20.91 -29.62 -36.50
CA ASP A 200 20.11 -28.48 -36.96
C ASP A 200 20.30 -28.23 -38.45
N VAL A 201 21.54 -28.49 -38.95
CA VAL A 201 21.87 -28.42 -40.39
C VAL A 201 21.15 -29.53 -41.16
N GLU A 202 21.12 -30.77 -40.64
CA GLU A 202 20.41 -31.89 -41.27
C GLU A 202 18.89 -31.64 -41.33
N ARG A 203 18.30 -31.06 -40.29
CA ARG A 203 16.87 -30.75 -40.24
C ARG A 203 16.44 -29.62 -41.17
N HIS A 204 17.28 -28.60 -41.34
CA HIS A 204 16.91 -27.41 -42.13
C HIS A 204 17.39 -27.50 -43.60
N VAL A 205 18.48 -28.18 -43.88
CA VAL A 205 19.05 -28.27 -45.21
C VAL A 205 18.78 -29.63 -45.88
N GLY A 206 18.38 -30.64 -45.13
CA GLY A 206 18.05 -31.98 -45.64
C GLY A 206 19.28 -32.76 -46.16
N LEU A 207 20.48 -32.34 -45.77
CA LEU A 207 21.75 -32.98 -46.18
C LEU A 207 22.45 -33.55 -44.94
N THR A 208 22.89 -34.82 -45.05
CA THR A 208 23.68 -35.47 -44.01
C THR A 208 25.04 -34.80 -43.85
N THR A 209 25.38 -34.39 -42.61
CA THR A 209 26.69 -33.79 -42.31
C THR A 209 27.80 -34.83 -42.39
N LEU A 210 28.74 -34.64 -43.29
CA LEU A 210 29.89 -35.55 -43.51
C LEU A 210 30.99 -35.41 -42.46
N GLY A 211 30.97 -34.38 -41.62
CA GLY A 211 31.91 -34.17 -40.52
C GLY A 211 31.87 -32.76 -39.94
N ALA A 212 32.27 -32.60 -38.68
CA ALA A 212 32.44 -31.31 -38.04
C ALA A 212 33.93 -31.00 -37.88
N ILE A 213 34.34 -29.78 -38.26
CA ILE A 213 35.70 -29.31 -38.02
C ILE A 213 35.75 -28.78 -36.58
N PRO A 214 36.56 -29.37 -35.67
CA PRO A 214 36.65 -28.89 -34.30
C PRO A 214 37.20 -27.47 -34.27
N SER A 215 36.51 -26.56 -33.60
CA SER A 215 37.00 -25.20 -33.35
C SER A 215 38.25 -25.26 -32.47
N SER A 216 39.40 -24.79 -32.99
CA SER A 216 40.60 -24.59 -32.18
C SER A 216 40.35 -23.49 -31.18
N SER A 217 40.17 -23.87 -29.88
CA SER A 217 40.20 -22.92 -28.79
C SER A 217 41.62 -22.37 -28.62
N ARG A 218 41.80 -21.08 -28.88
CA ARG A 218 42.94 -20.30 -28.39
C ARG A 218 42.65 -19.76 -27.03
#